data_5b3301479604ad56a5407f9205fb1fa4
#
_entry.id   5b3301479604ad56a5407f9205fb1fa4
#
_cell.length_a   1.000
_cell.length_b   1.000
_cell.length_c   1.000
_cell.angle_alpha   90.00
_cell.angle_beta   90.00
_cell.angle_gamma   90.00
#
_symmetry.space_group_name_H-M   'P 1'
#
loop_
_entity.id
_entity.type
_entity.pdbx_description
1 polymer ?
#
loop_
_entity_poly.entity_id
_entity_poly.type
_entity_poly.pdbx_seq_one_letter_code
_entity_poly.pdbx_strand_id
1 'polypeptide(L)'
;YCSVLTGLRRKSILMRMEKIEATAAARLTTMPTRDDLRLAVETRGPIDAPAVLFAHGFGQSRHAWARAAEGLAAHGWHAVTFDARGHGDSGRLADGRYALEQFVDDLLTVARSLAAPPVLVGASMGGLLGLVAAGETRPDPFRALVLVDITPRWESEGVERMLDFMRAHPHGFASLDDAADAVAAYLPQRRRRKDRYELAQLLHRGEDGRLRWHWDPALLDTVAREGERHQQRLLKAARNIDVPVLLVSGGRSDIVSDATVAEFLQAVPHARHVEIPHATHTLAGDDNAAFAVAIEPFLTTLDPDAVPASHAHAAVQRGLP
;
A
#
# COMPACT_ATOMS: atom_id res chain seq x y z
N TYR A 1 37.54 -20.89 -30.79
CA TYR A 1 36.06 -20.81 -30.86
C TYR A 1 35.39 -20.75 -29.47
N CYS A 2 36.00 -21.30 -28.40
CA CYS A 2 35.38 -21.35 -27.06
C CYS A 2 35.44 -20.00 -26.29
N SER A 3 36.43 -19.14 -26.53
CA SER A 3 36.62 -17.87 -25.81
C SER A 3 35.69 -16.75 -26.28
N VAL A 4 35.19 -16.78 -27.50
CA VAL A 4 34.26 -15.77 -28.04
C VAL A 4 32.83 -15.98 -27.52
N LEU A 5 32.41 -17.23 -27.36
CA LEU A 5 31.09 -17.59 -26.83
C LEU A 5 30.95 -17.27 -25.35
N THR A 6 32.03 -17.36 -24.54
CA THR A 6 32.05 -16.95 -23.13
C THR A 6 31.99 -15.43 -22.98
N GLY A 7 32.60 -14.66 -23.87
CA GLY A 7 32.54 -13.19 -23.89
C GLY A 7 31.16 -12.64 -24.25
N LEU A 8 30.47 -13.26 -25.22
CA LEU A 8 29.13 -12.88 -25.62
C LEU A 8 28.07 -13.18 -24.52
N ARG A 9 28.19 -14.34 -23.87
CA ARG A 9 27.32 -14.67 -22.71
C ARG A 9 27.54 -13.73 -21.52
N ARG A 10 28.80 -13.40 -21.19
CA ARG A 10 29.12 -12.42 -20.14
C ARG A 10 28.57 -11.02 -20.47
N LYS A 11 28.75 -10.54 -21.70
CA LYS A 11 28.16 -9.26 -22.12
C LYS A 11 26.66 -9.25 -22.08
N SER A 12 25.99 -10.32 -22.50
CA SER A 12 24.53 -10.45 -22.44
C SER A 12 24.01 -10.49 -20.98
N ILE A 13 24.72 -11.16 -20.06
CA ILE A 13 24.40 -11.21 -18.66
C ILE A 13 24.60 -9.84 -18.01
N LEU A 14 25.73 -9.17 -18.28
CA LEU A 14 26.02 -7.82 -17.78
C LEU A 14 24.98 -6.80 -18.28
N MET A 15 24.66 -6.79 -19.57
CA MET A 15 23.61 -5.91 -20.12
C MET A 15 22.24 -6.21 -19.53
N ARG A 16 21.95 -7.47 -19.21
CA ARG A 16 20.69 -7.86 -18.55
C ARG A 16 20.68 -7.44 -17.09
N MET A 17 21.80 -7.53 -16.37
CA MET A 17 21.94 -7.03 -14.99
C MET A 17 21.87 -5.50 -14.95
N GLU A 18 22.57 -4.78 -15.82
CA GLU A 18 22.49 -3.32 -15.95
C GLU A 18 21.08 -2.85 -16.31
N LYS A 19 20.36 -3.59 -17.15
CA LYS A 19 18.97 -3.30 -17.50
C LYS A 19 18.01 -3.58 -16.33
N ILE A 20 18.28 -4.61 -15.51
CA ILE A 20 17.53 -4.92 -14.28
C ILE A 20 17.80 -3.86 -13.21
N GLU A 21 19.06 -3.45 -13.00
CA GLU A 21 19.41 -2.38 -12.06
C GLU A 21 18.84 -1.02 -12.49
N ALA A 22 18.92 -0.68 -13.78
CA ALA A 22 18.33 0.55 -14.30
C ALA A 22 16.78 0.57 -14.22
N THR A 23 16.14 -0.60 -14.34
CA THR A 23 14.68 -0.73 -14.22
C THR A 23 14.22 -0.78 -12.76
N ALA A 24 15.06 -1.17 -11.81
CA ALA A 24 14.76 -1.21 -10.39
C ALA A 24 14.94 0.16 -9.69
N ALA A 25 15.61 1.12 -10.34
CA ALA A 25 15.83 2.45 -9.78
C ALA A 25 14.50 3.19 -9.56
N ALA A 26 14.31 3.70 -8.34
CA ALA A 26 13.17 4.53 -8.00
C ALA A 26 13.21 5.86 -8.75
N ARG A 27 12.09 6.27 -9.34
CA ARG A 27 11.91 7.58 -9.95
C ARG A 27 10.84 8.35 -9.19
N LEU A 28 11.25 9.36 -8.45
CA LEU A 28 10.35 10.27 -7.75
C LEU A 28 9.94 11.43 -8.67
N THR A 29 8.64 11.69 -8.72
CA THR A 29 8.05 12.82 -9.46
C THR A 29 6.98 13.50 -8.62
N THR A 30 6.52 14.66 -9.06
CA THR A 30 5.35 15.32 -8.46
C THR A 30 4.22 15.40 -9.47
N MET A 31 2.99 15.15 -9.02
CA MET A 31 1.78 15.20 -9.84
C MET A 31 0.81 16.23 -9.28
N PRO A 32 0.31 17.19 -10.09
CA PRO A 32 -0.71 18.13 -9.65
C PRO A 32 -2.08 17.43 -9.53
N THR A 33 -2.83 17.80 -8.50
CA THR A 33 -4.23 17.41 -8.32
C THR A 33 -5.18 18.43 -8.98
N ARG A 34 -6.48 18.16 -8.96
CA ARG A 34 -7.49 19.08 -9.52
C ARG A 34 -7.60 20.41 -8.78
N ASP A 35 -7.21 20.44 -7.51
CA ASP A 35 -7.18 21.61 -6.62
C ASP A 35 -5.77 22.16 -6.42
N ASP A 36 -4.86 21.93 -7.40
CA ASP A 36 -3.49 22.43 -7.47
C ASP A 36 -2.55 21.99 -6.34
N LEU A 37 -2.97 21.01 -5.53
CA LEU A 37 -2.07 20.37 -4.58
C LEU A 37 -1.10 19.46 -5.36
N ARG A 38 0.07 19.17 -4.82
CA ARG A 38 1.08 18.29 -5.43
C ARG A 38 1.19 16.98 -4.67
N LEU A 39 1.09 15.87 -5.38
CA LEU A 39 1.33 14.54 -4.84
C LEU A 39 2.76 14.09 -5.17
N ALA A 40 3.44 13.53 -4.20
CA ALA A 40 4.69 12.80 -4.41
C ALA A 40 4.37 11.39 -4.93
N VAL A 41 4.87 11.07 -6.12
CA VAL A 41 4.64 9.78 -6.80
C VAL A 41 5.98 9.15 -7.12
N GLU A 42 6.19 7.91 -6.72
CA GLU A 42 7.39 7.14 -7.02
C GLU A 42 7.04 5.96 -7.92
N THR A 43 7.83 5.76 -8.96
CA THR A 43 7.65 4.65 -9.92
C THR A 43 8.91 3.79 -9.98
N ARG A 44 8.71 2.49 -10.21
CA ARG A 44 9.77 1.49 -10.42
C ARG A 44 9.34 0.52 -11.52
N GLY A 45 10.31 -0.06 -12.19
CA GLY A 45 10.07 -1.01 -13.27
C GLY A 45 9.79 -0.36 -14.64
N PRO A 46 9.53 -1.18 -15.68
CA PRO A 46 9.31 -0.69 -17.03
C PRO A 46 7.99 0.07 -17.13
N ILE A 47 8.02 1.25 -17.73
CA ILE A 47 6.84 2.13 -17.84
C ILE A 47 5.70 1.54 -18.70
N ASP A 48 6.07 0.69 -19.66
CA ASP A 48 5.13 0.05 -20.59
C ASP A 48 4.61 -1.30 -20.07
N ALA A 49 5.04 -1.72 -18.87
CA ALA A 49 4.59 -2.97 -18.25
C ALA A 49 3.22 -2.78 -17.57
N PRO A 50 2.47 -3.87 -17.30
CA PRO A 50 1.27 -3.84 -16.49
C PRO A 50 1.53 -3.17 -15.14
N ALA A 51 0.65 -2.24 -14.75
CA ALA A 51 0.89 -1.41 -13.58
C ALA A 51 0.22 -1.96 -12.31
N VAL A 52 0.93 -1.84 -11.18
CA VAL A 52 0.39 -1.99 -9.83
C VAL A 52 0.52 -0.65 -9.10
N LEU A 53 -0.61 -0.07 -8.72
CA LEU A 53 -0.70 1.17 -7.96
C LEU A 53 -0.91 0.86 -6.47
N PHE A 54 -0.04 1.39 -5.62
CA PHE A 54 -0.10 1.19 -4.18
C PHE A 54 -0.62 2.43 -3.47
N ALA A 55 -1.68 2.29 -2.69
CA ALA A 55 -2.24 3.31 -1.82
C ALA A 55 -2.03 2.92 -0.35
N HIS A 56 -1.33 3.76 0.41
CA HIS A 56 -0.98 3.51 1.80
C HIS A 56 -2.13 3.76 2.77
N GLY A 57 -2.01 3.26 4.00
CA GLY A 57 -2.93 3.50 5.10
C GLY A 57 -2.74 4.87 5.76
N PHE A 58 -3.72 5.28 6.57
CA PHE A 58 -3.65 6.51 7.33
C PHE A 58 -2.39 6.54 8.23
N GLY A 59 -1.70 7.68 8.24
CA GLY A 59 -0.47 7.84 9.01
C GLY A 59 0.77 7.16 8.41
N GLN A 60 0.64 6.48 7.27
CA GLN A 60 1.75 5.91 6.51
C GLN A 60 2.18 6.84 5.36
N SER A 61 3.10 6.38 4.53
CA SER A 61 3.55 7.03 3.30
C SER A 61 3.81 5.99 2.22
N ARG A 62 4.15 6.43 1.01
CA ARG A 62 4.59 5.56 -0.10
C ARG A 62 5.67 4.57 0.30
N HIS A 63 6.50 4.92 1.29
CA HIS A 63 7.57 4.05 1.78
C HIS A 63 7.08 2.75 2.44
N ALA A 64 5.82 2.69 2.91
CA ALA A 64 5.23 1.45 3.40
C ALA A 64 5.26 0.33 2.35
N TRP A 65 5.22 0.71 1.08
CA TRP A 65 5.19 -0.20 -0.06
C TRP A 65 6.54 -0.39 -0.77
N ALA A 66 7.62 0.26 -0.30
CA ALA A 66 8.89 0.30 -1.02
C ALA A 66 9.42 -1.09 -1.39
N ARG A 67 9.41 -2.05 -0.44
CA ARG A 67 9.89 -3.43 -0.68
C ARG A 67 8.98 -4.22 -1.61
N ALA A 68 7.65 -4.04 -1.48
CA ALA A 68 6.69 -4.70 -2.36
C ALA A 68 6.81 -4.17 -3.80
N ALA A 69 6.93 -2.84 -3.95
CA ALA A 69 7.13 -2.18 -5.23
C ALA A 69 8.44 -2.61 -5.90
N GLU A 70 9.54 -2.69 -5.13
CA GLU A 70 10.83 -3.19 -5.61
C GLU A 70 10.74 -4.64 -6.07
N GLY A 71 10.10 -5.50 -5.27
CA GLY A 71 9.89 -6.90 -5.61
C GLY A 71 9.09 -7.07 -6.91
N LEU A 72 7.97 -6.37 -7.06
CA LEU A 72 7.16 -6.43 -8.28
C LEU A 72 7.90 -5.85 -9.49
N ALA A 73 8.65 -4.76 -9.33
CA ALA A 73 9.45 -4.20 -10.42
C ALA A 73 10.54 -5.17 -10.89
N ALA A 74 11.17 -5.91 -9.99
CA ALA A 74 12.13 -6.97 -10.32
C ALA A 74 11.49 -8.13 -11.09
N HIS A 75 10.17 -8.33 -10.95
CA HIS A 75 9.37 -9.32 -11.68
C HIS A 75 8.67 -8.74 -12.93
N GLY A 76 9.07 -7.54 -13.37
CA GLY A 76 8.61 -6.97 -14.63
C GLY A 76 7.32 -6.15 -14.56
N TRP A 77 6.80 -5.85 -13.37
CA TRP A 77 5.68 -4.94 -13.19
C TRP A 77 6.10 -3.47 -13.17
N HIS A 78 5.22 -2.58 -13.60
CA HIS A 78 5.34 -1.15 -13.34
C HIS A 78 4.71 -0.84 -11.98
N ALA A 79 5.53 -0.72 -10.94
CA ALA A 79 5.09 -0.44 -9.58
C ALA A 79 5.04 1.07 -9.33
N VAL A 80 3.88 1.57 -8.90
CA VAL A 80 3.63 2.98 -8.63
C VAL A 80 3.18 3.13 -7.18
N THR A 81 3.86 3.97 -6.41
CA THR A 81 3.49 4.33 -5.04
C THR A 81 3.32 5.84 -4.96
N PHE A 82 2.46 6.33 -4.09
CA PHE A 82 2.31 7.78 -3.89
C PHE A 82 2.00 8.10 -2.44
N ASP A 83 2.32 9.31 -2.01
CA ASP A 83 1.85 9.84 -0.74
C ASP A 83 0.48 10.48 -0.96
N ALA A 84 -0.52 10.07 -0.18
CA ALA A 84 -1.81 10.74 -0.18
C ALA A 84 -1.66 12.19 0.31
N ARG A 85 -2.58 13.08 -0.08
CA ARG A 85 -2.60 14.46 0.42
C ARG A 85 -2.49 14.48 1.96
N GLY A 86 -1.77 15.44 2.49
CA GLY A 86 -1.53 15.55 3.93
C GLY A 86 -0.56 14.53 4.50
N HIS A 87 0.08 13.68 3.69
CA HIS A 87 1.07 12.67 4.13
C HIS A 87 2.39 12.84 3.37
N GLY A 88 3.47 12.39 4.00
CA GLY A 88 4.80 12.29 3.40
C GLY A 88 5.27 13.60 2.77
N ASP A 89 5.69 13.50 1.50
CA ASP A 89 6.17 14.62 0.69
C ASP A 89 5.04 15.26 -0.15
N SER A 90 3.79 14.79 -0.02
CA SER A 90 2.64 15.40 -0.68
C SER A 90 2.19 16.66 0.02
N GLY A 91 1.51 17.53 -0.72
CA GLY A 91 0.99 18.80 -0.25
C GLY A 91 -0.03 18.64 0.88
N ARG A 92 -0.17 19.70 1.68
CA ARG A 92 -1.15 19.85 2.75
C ARG A 92 -2.11 20.97 2.42
N LEU A 93 -3.37 20.84 2.89
CA LEU A 93 -4.36 21.91 2.73
C LEU A 93 -4.13 22.99 3.79
N ALA A 94 -4.03 24.25 3.35
CA ALA A 94 -3.77 25.39 4.25
C ALA A 94 -4.90 25.59 5.29
N ASP A 95 -6.13 25.21 4.94
CA ASP A 95 -7.29 25.31 5.83
C ASP A 95 -7.55 24.03 6.66
N GLY A 96 -6.75 22.98 6.44
CA GLY A 96 -6.87 21.69 7.12
C GLY A 96 -8.18 20.94 6.86
N ARG A 97 -8.96 21.31 5.84
CA ARG A 97 -10.26 20.73 5.52
C ARG A 97 -10.15 19.62 4.50
N TYR A 98 -9.93 18.43 4.98
CA TYR A 98 -9.84 17.25 4.15
C TYR A 98 -11.22 16.59 3.98
N ALA A 99 -11.53 16.12 2.76
CA ALA A 99 -12.75 15.40 2.42
C ALA A 99 -12.42 14.09 1.68
N LEU A 100 -13.22 13.06 1.86
CA LEU A 100 -13.05 11.75 1.22
C LEU A 100 -12.95 11.89 -0.31
N GLU A 101 -13.78 12.75 -0.90
CA GLU A 101 -13.84 13.00 -2.34
C GLU A 101 -12.50 13.48 -2.91
N GLN A 102 -11.79 14.34 -2.18
CA GLN A 102 -10.48 14.82 -2.59
C GLN A 102 -9.44 13.70 -2.67
N PHE A 103 -9.44 12.79 -1.68
CA PHE A 103 -8.55 11.62 -1.69
C PHE A 103 -8.89 10.65 -2.82
N VAL A 104 -10.18 10.44 -3.08
CA VAL A 104 -10.64 9.59 -4.20
C VAL A 104 -10.24 10.21 -5.54
N ASP A 105 -10.42 11.52 -5.71
CA ASP A 105 -9.99 12.25 -6.92
C ASP A 105 -8.48 12.18 -7.13
N ASP A 106 -7.68 12.26 -6.06
CA ASP A 106 -6.22 12.09 -6.12
C ASP A 106 -5.83 10.70 -6.61
N LEU A 107 -6.42 9.67 -5.99
CA LEU A 107 -6.19 8.27 -6.37
C LEU A 107 -6.53 8.05 -7.85
N LEU A 108 -7.67 8.57 -8.30
CA LEU A 108 -8.10 8.51 -9.71
C LEU A 108 -7.16 9.30 -10.62
N THR A 109 -6.62 10.44 -10.17
CA THR A 109 -5.66 11.23 -10.94
C THR A 109 -4.38 10.43 -11.18
N VAL A 110 -3.84 9.77 -10.14
CA VAL A 110 -2.68 8.88 -10.28
C VAL A 110 -3.00 7.68 -11.19
N ALA A 111 -4.13 7.01 -10.98
CA ALA A 111 -4.51 5.85 -11.79
C ALA A 111 -4.66 6.20 -13.29
N ARG A 112 -5.30 7.32 -13.60
CA ARG A 112 -5.52 7.79 -14.98
C ARG A 112 -4.26 8.29 -15.68
N SER A 113 -3.19 8.56 -14.96
CA SER A 113 -1.90 8.94 -15.56
C SER A 113 -1.15 7.74 -16.14
N LEU A 114 -1.59 6.51 -15.84
CA LEU A 114 -0.98 5.28 -16.31
C LEU A 114 -1.54 4.89 -17.69
N ALA A 115 -0.74 4.14 -18.45
CA ALA A 115 -1.09 3.74 -19.83
C ALA A 115 -2.36 2.88 -19.93
N ALA A 116 -2.66 2.12 -18.87
CA ALA A 116 -3.88 1.30 -18.76
C ALA A 116 -4.33 1.25 -17.29
N PRO A 117 -5.58 0.86 -17.00
CA PRO A 117 -6.06 0.69 -15.64
C PRO A 117 -5.14 -0.26 -14.83
N PRO A 118 -4.57 0.22 -13.71
CA PRO A 118 -3.67 -0.60 -12.88
C PRO A 118 -4.42 -1.63 -12.03
N VAL A 119 -3.71 -2.59 -11.46
CA VAL A 119 -4.15 -3.29 -10.24
C VAL A 119 -3.94 -2.32 -9.08
N LEU A 120 -5.00 -2.00 -8.33
CA LEU A 120 -4.87 -1.22 -7.11
C LEU A 120 -4.60 -2.13 -5.92
N VAL A 121 -3.57 -1.82 -5.15
CA VAL A 121 -3.28 -2.41 -3.84
C VAL A 121 -3.45 -1.32 -2.80
N GLY A 122 -4.54 -1.39 -2.02
CA GLY A 122 -4.87 -0.38 -1.02
C GLY A 122 -4.90 -0.94 0.40
N ALA A 123 -4.09 -0.38 1.31
CA ALA A 123 -4.13 -0.72 2.72
C ALA A 123 -4.99 0.26 3.50
N SER A 124 -5.84 -0.26 4.42
CA SER A 124 -6.64 0.56 5.33
C SER A 124 -7.30 1.73 4.57
N MET A 125 -6.98 3.00 4.88
CA MET A 125 -7.45 4.18 4.16
C MET A 125 -7.34 4.02 2.63
N GLY A 126 -6.19 3.59 2.11
CA GLY A 126 -5.99 3.39 0.67
C GLY A 126 -6.94 2.35 0.07
N GLY A 127 -7.30 1.31 0.84
CA GLY A 127 -8.31 0.32 0.45
C GLY A 127 -9.73 0.91 0.43
N LEU A 128 -10.09 1.74 1.42
CA LEU A 128 -11.39 2.44 1.44
C LEU A 128 -11.55 3.39 0.25
N LEU A 129 -10.49 4.14 -0.09
CA LEU A 129 -10.47 4.99 -1.29
C LEU A 129 -10.64 4.15 -2.56
N GLY A 130 -9.98 2.99 -2.62
CA GLY A 130 -10.11 2.03 -3.71
C GLY A 130 -11.53 1.49 -3.87
N LEU A 131 -12.21 1.15 -2.77
CA LEU A 131 -13.61 0.72 -2.78
C LEU A 131 -14.53 1.78 -3.38
N VAL A 132 -14.39 3.04 -2.94
CA VAL A 132 -15.19 4.14 -3.48
C VAL A 132 -14.89 4.37 -4.95
N ALA A 133 -13.60 4.45 -5.31
CA ALA A 133 -13.19 4.68 -6.69
C ALA A 133 -13.69 3.57 -7.63
N ALA A 134 -13.54 2.29 -7.26
CA ALA A 134 -13.98 1.15 -8.08
C ALA A 134 -15.50 1.04 -8.16
N GLY A 135 -16.22 1.28 -7.06
CA GLY A 135 -17.67 1.11 -7.01
C GLY A 135 -18.47 2.28 -7.58
N GLU A 136 -17.89 3.50 -7.66
CA GLU A 136 -18.59 4.71 -8.05
C GLU A 136 -18.11 5.32 -9.39
N THR A 137 -16.98 4.85 -9.96
CA THR A 137 -16.42 5.38 -11.21
C THR A 137 -16.67 4.43 -12.37
N ARG A 138 -17.09 4.99 -13.51
CA ARG A 138 -17.21 4.23 -14.77
C ARG A 138 -16.56 5.02 -15.92
N PRO A 139 -15.85 4.38 -16.87
CA PRO A 139 -15.47 2.97 -16.82
C PRO A 139 -14.58 2.65 -15.62
N ASP A 140 -14.40 1.36 -15.32
CA ASP A 140 -13.63 0.92 -14.16
C ASP A 140 -12.20 1.50 -14.15
N PRO A 141 -11.80 2.19 -13.08
CA PRO A 141 -10.49 2.84 -13.02
C PRO A 141 -9.35 1.86 -12.75
N PHE A 142 -9.67 0.64 -12.33
CA PHE A 142 -8.73 -0.43 -12.01
C PHE A 142 -9.08 -1.71 -12.75
N ARG A 143 -8.09 -2.51 -13.11
CA ARG A 143 -8.30 -3.86 -13.66
C ARG A 143 -8.56 -4.91 -12.58
N ALA A 144 -8.17 -4.65 -11.35
CA ALA A 144 -8.42 -5.48 -10.17
C ALA A 144 -8.14 -4.68 -8.90
N LEU A 145 -8.66 -5.14 -7.76
CA LEU A 145 -8.51 -4.50 -6.46
C LEU A 145 -7.96 -5.49 -5.44
N VAL A 146 -6.89 -5.12 -4.74
CA VAL A 146 -6.37 -5.82 -3.57
C VAL A 146 -6.59 -4.94 -2.34
N LEU A 147 -7.46 -5.38 -1.44
CA LEU A 147 -7.72 -4.74 -0.16
C LEU A 147 -6.82 -5.35 0.89
N VAL A 148 -6.05 -4.53 1.59
CA VAL A 148 -5.09 -4.99 2.60
C VAL A 148 -5.57 -4.54 3.96
N ASP A 149 -6.06 -5.50 4.71
CA ASP A 149 -6.55 -5.43 6.09
C ASP A 149 -7.57 -4.30 6.31
N ILE A 150 -8.58 -4.27 5.43
CA ILE A 150 -9.70 -3.35 5.50
C ILE A 150 -10.92 -3.91 4.76
N THR A 151 -12.10 -3.66 5.32
CA THR A 151 -13.42 -3.97 4.76
C THR A 151 -14.32 -2.73 4.88
N PRO A 152 -15.47 -2.66 4.18
CA PRO A 152 -16.40 -1.52 4.28
C PRO A 152 -16.89 -1.22 5.70
N ARG A 153 -16.94 -2.24 6.55
CA ARG A 153 -17.13 -2.12 7.99
C ARG A 153 -15.89 -2.63 8.70
N TRP A 154 -15.57 -2.06 9.84
CA TRP A 154 -14.40 -2.38 10.64
C TRP A 154 -14.75 -2.40 12.12
N GLU A 155 -13.87 -2.93 12.95
CA GLU A 155 -13.99 -2.92 14.41
C GLU A 155 -13.63 -1.54 14.95
N SER A 156 -14.62 -0.85 15.52
CA SER A 156 -14.47 0.55 15.98
C SER A 156 -13.41 0.71 17.07
N GLU A 157 -13.30 -0.26 17.99
CA GLU A 157 -12.31 -0.24 19.07
C GLU A 157 -10.85 -0.21 18.53
N GLY A 158 -10.57 -0.92 17.44
CA GLY A 158 -9.26 -0.90 16.79
C GLY A 158 -8.94 0.47 16.21
N VAL A 159 -9.92 1.09 15.54
CA VAL A 159 -9.76 2.44 14.97
C VAL A 159 -9.60 3.49 16.08
N GLU A 160 -10.39 3.43 17.14
CA GLU A 160 -10.27 4.35 18.28
C GLU A 160 -8.88 4.27 18.92
N ARG A 161 -8.39 3.06 19.17
CA ARG A 161 -7.03 2.83 19.68
C ARG A 161 -5.95 3.40 18.76
N MET A 162 -6.10 3.26 17.44
CA MET A 162 -5.19 3.86 16.47
C MET A 162 -5.22 5.38 16.54
N LEU A 163 -6.40 5.99 16.59
CA LEU A 163 -6.55 7.45 16.68
C LEU A 163 -5.98 7.99 17.99
N ASP A 164 -6.18 7.30 19.11
CA ASP A 164 -5.62 7.68 20.41
C ASP A 164 -4.10 7.65 20.39
N PHE A 165 -3.50 6.62 19.81
CA PHE A 165 -2.04 6.57 19.61
C PHE A 165 -1.55 7.77 18.78
N MET A 166 -2.24 8.10 17.69
CA MET A 166 -1.85 9.20 16.81
C MET A 166 -2.00 10.57 17.49
N ARG A 167 -2.95 10.73 18.40
CA ARG A 167 -3.15 11.95 19.20
C ARG A 167 -2.19 12.08 20.37
N ALA A 168 -1.62 10.97 20.85
CA ALA A 168 -0.85 10.91 22.10
C ALA A 168 0.42 11.81 22.10
N HIS A 169 0.94 12.15 20.91
CA HIS A 169 2.20 12.91 20.80
C HIS A 169 2.05 14.21 19.97
N PRO A 170 1.18 15.17 20.41
CA PRO A 170 0.90 16.39 19.63
C PRO A 170 2.13 17.30 19.49
N HIS A 171 3.07 17.22 20.45
CA HIS A 171 4.33 17.99 20.43
C HIS A 171 5.50 17.22 19.81
N GLY A 172 5.26 16.03 19.29
CA GLY A 172 6.29 15.16 18.72
C GLY A 172 7.24 14.58 19.77
N PHE A 173 8.36 14.01 19.30
CA PHE A 173 9.33 13.24 20.09
C PHE A 173 10.64 14.01 20.22
N ALA A 174 11.37 13.84 21.32
CA ALA A 174 12.68 14.43 21.51
C ALA A 174 13.75 13.65 20.71
N SER A 175 13.56 12.35 20.51
CA SER A 175 14.50 11.48 19.81
C SER A 175 13.77 10.39 18.98
N LEU A 176 14.53 9.71 18.11
CA LEU A 176 14.05 8.51 17.41
C LEU A 176 13.77 7.35 18.38
N ASP A 177 14.50 7.29 19.48
CA ASP A 177 14.32 6.24 20.48
C ASP A 177 12.97 6.43 21.22
N ASP A 178 12.61 7.67 21.57
CA ASP A 178 11.30 7.99 22.16
C ASP A 178 10.16 7.61 21.20
N ALA A 179 10.31 7.89 19.91
CA ALA A 179 9.33 7.50 18.91
C ALA A 179 9.25 5.98 18.74
N ALA A 180 10.40 5.28 18.79
CA ALA A 180 10.46 3.82 18.71
C ALA A 180 9.79 3.15 19.90
N ASP A 181 9.96 3.70 21.10
CA ASP A 181 9.34 3.21 22.31
C ASP A 181 7.82 3.42 22.30
N ALA A 182 7.35 4.58 21.83
CA ALA A 182 5.93 4.86 21.66
C ALA A 182 5.27 3.88 20.65
N VAL A 183 5.91 3.64 19.50
CA VAL A 183 5.43 2.66 18.50
C VAL A 183 5.45 1.23 19.07
N ALA A 184 6.48 0.85 19.83
CA ALA A 184 6.56 -0.47 20.45
C ALA A 184 5.48 -0.68 21.52
N ALA A 185 5.15 0.36 22.29
CA ALA A 185 4.06 0.33 23.27
C ALA A 185 2.68 0.19 22.60
N TYR A 186 2.47 0.85 21.47
CA TYR A 186 1.24 0.73 20.67
C TYR A 186 1.07 -0.65 20.02
N LEU A 187 2.18 -1.26 19.56
CA LEU A 187 2.20 -2.54 18.87
C LEU A 187 3.00 -3.59 19.63
N PRO A 188 2.57 -4.01 20.83
CA PRO A 188 3.34 -4.93 21.69
C PRO A 188 3.50 -6.32 21.07
N GLN A 189 2.60 -6.71 20.17
CA GLN A 189 2.61 -8.01 19.49
C GLN A 189 3.50 -8.06 18.24
N ARG A 190 4.13 -6.94 17.89
CA ARG A 190 4.99 -6.85 16.71
C ARG A 190 6.25 -7.68 16.92
N ARG A 191 6.56 -8.60 16.00
CA ARG A 191 7.72 -9.48 16.09
C ARG A 191 9.06 -8.76 16.04
N ARG A 192 9.13 -7.62 15.33
CA ARG A 192 10.35 -6.83 15.15
C ARG A 192 10.06 -5.36 15.38
N ARG A 193 10.86 -4.69 16.19
CA ARG A 193 10.86 -3.22 16.24
C ARG A 193 11.17 -2.66 14.86
N LYS A 194 10.55 -1.54 14.47
CA LYS A 194 11.00 -0.77 13.30
C LYS A 194 12.45 -0.39 13.51
N ASP A 195 13.26 -0.57 12.48
CA ASP A 195 14.61 -0.05 12.54
C ASP A 195 14.59 1.49 12.48
N ARG A 196 15.72 2.10 12.84
CA ARG A 196 15.82 3.56 12.93
C ARG A 196 15.60 4.25 11.58
N TYR A 197 15.96 3.59 10.49
CA TYR A 197 15.78 4.12 9.14
C TYR A 197 14.29 4.10 8.73
N GLU A 198 13.61 2.97 8.92
CA GLU A 198 12.17 2.84 8.65
C GLU A 198 11.35 3.84 9.49
N LEU A 199 11.74 4.04 10.77
CA LEU A 199 11.06 4.98 11.64
C LEU A 199 11.33 6.44 11.24
N ALA A 200 12.56 6.76 10.84
CA ALA A 200 12.92 8.11 10.40
C ALA A 200 12.11 8.56 9.17
N GLN A 201 11.71 7.62 8.31
CA GLN A 201 10.85 7.91 7.15
C GLN A 201 9.39 8.28 7.52
N LEU A 202 8.97 8.00 8.75
CA LEU A 202 7.64 8.37 9.26
C LEU A 202 7.65 9.72 9.98
N LEU A 203 8.81 10.34 10.13
CA LEU A 203 9.02 11.53 10.95
C LEU A 203 9.71 12.63 10.15
N HIS A 204 9.39 13.85 10.47
CA HIS A 204 10.15 15.04 10.04
C HIS A 204 10.63 15.83 11.26
N ARG A 205 11.73 16.56 11.10
CA ARG A 205 12.25 17.42 12.15
C ARG A 205 11.61 18.80 12.04
N GLY A 206 10.95 19.24 13.10
CA GLY A 206 10.44 20.61 13.22
C GLY A 206 11.53 21.62 13.49
N GLU A 207 11.21 22.93 13.39
CA GLU A 207 12.12 24.04 13.67
C GLU A 207 12.63 24.05 15.11
N ASP A 208 11.83 23.55 16.05
CA ASP A 208 12.19 23.36 17.46
C ASP A 208 13.08 22.12 17.71
N GLY A 209 13.52 21.43 16.65
CA GLY A 209 14.37 20.26 16.69
C GLY A 209 13.66 18.96 17.08
N ARG A 210 12.36 19.00 17.41
CA ARG A 210 11.59 17.80 17.74
C ARG A 210 11.17 17.03 16.48
N LEU A 211 11.01 15.73 16.62
CA LEU A 211 10.55 14.83 15.56
C LEU A 211 9.03 14.73 15.62
N ARG A 212 8.36 15.00 14.50
CA ARG A 212 6.90 14.89 14.36
C ARG A 212 6.55 13.91 13.25
N TRP A 213 5.36 13.35 13.36
CA TRP A 213 4.81 12.53 12.27
C TRP A 213 4.76 13.34 10.96
N HIS A 214 5.04 12.68 9.84
CA HIS A 214 5.07 13.31 8.52
C HIS A 214 3.67 13.65 7.96
N TRP A 215 2.60 13.24 8.63
CA TRP A 215 1.22 13.54 8.22
C TRP A 215 0.69 14.82 8.89
N ASP A 216 -0.38 15.41 8.30
CA ASP A 216 -1.00 16.62 8.81
C ASP A 216 -1.93 16.29 9.99
N PRO A 217 -1.74 16.86 11.18
CA PRO A 217 -2.61 16.63 12.34
C PRO A 217 -4.09 16.96 12.09
N ALA A 218 -4.42 17.87 11.17
CA ALA A 218 -5.80 18.21 10.81
C ALA A 218 -6.58 17.02 10.23
N LEU A 219 -5.88 16.01 9.71
CA LEU A 219 -6.50 14.76 9.25
C LEU A 219 -7.20 13.97 10.35
N LEU A 220 -6.72 14.05 11.59
CA LEU A 220 -7.32 13.33 12.73
C LEU A 220 -8.78 13.73 12.97
N ASP A 221 -9.07 15.01 12.83
CA ASP A 221 -10.45 15.51 13.01
C ASP A 221 -11.38 15.01 11.90
N THR A 222 -10.86 14.88 10.69
CA THR A 222 -11.62 14.35 9.55
C THR A 222 -11.94 12.88 9.74
N VAL A 223 -10.95 12.05 10.06
CA VAL A 223 -11.13 10.61 10.26
C VAL A 223 -12.09 10.33 11.42
N ALA A 224 -11.97 11.07 12.54
CA ALA A 224 -12.84 10.90 13.70
C ALA A 224 -14.31 11.26 13.43
N ARG A 225 -14.56 12.30 12.61
CA ARG A 225 -15.93 12.76 12.31
C ARG A 225 -16.62 11.95 11.23
N GLU A 226 -15.88 11.45 10.25
CA GLU A 226 -16.43 10.97 9.00
C GLU A 226 -16.39 9.44 8.85
N GLY A 227 -15.53 8.76 9.63
CA GLY A 227 -15.31 7.33 9.46
C GLY A 227 -16.59 6.50 9.44
N GLU A 228 -17.46 6.65 10.43
CA GLU A 228 -18.71 5.88 10.52
C GLU A 228 -19.77 6.30 9.49
N ARG A 229 -19.81 7.60 9.14
CA ARG A 229 -20.78 8.11 8.16
C ARG A 229 -20.62 7.50 6.77
N HIS A 230 -19.43 7.09 6.44
CA HIS A 230 -19.12 6.52 5.11
C HIS A 230 -19.35 5.02 5.02
N GLN A 231 -19.55 4.28 6.11
CA GLN A 231 -19.69 2.81 6.06
C GLN A 231 -20.82 2.33 5.14
N GLN A 232 -21.97 3.00 5.14
CA GLN A 232 -23.07 2.64 4.23
C GLN A 232 -22.72 2.91 2.76
N ARG A 233 -22.02 4.03 2.50
CA ARG A 233 -21.53 4.36 1.15
C ARG A 233 -20.48 3.34 0.70
N LEU A 234 -19.55 2.99 1.57
CA LEU A 234 -18.51 1.98 1.30
C LEU A 234 -19.11 0.61 0.98
N LEU A 235 -20.12 0.17 1.75
CA LEU A 235 -20.80 -1.08 1.50
C LEU A 235 -21.58 -1.05 0.17
N LYS A 236 -22.22 0.07 -0.16
CA LYS A 236 -22.88 0.27 -1.46
C LYS A 236 -21.86 0.26 -2.60
N ALA A 237 -20.74 0.95 -2.45
CA ALA A 237 -19.66 0.96 -3.44
C ALA A 237 -19.09 -0.45 -3.64
N ALA A 238 -18.84 -1.20 -2.56
CA ALA A 238 -18.34 -2.57 -2.63
C ALA A 238 -19.25 -3.49 -3.48
N ARG A 239 -20.57 -3.37 -3.32
CA ARG A 239 -21.56 -4.17 -4.10
C ARG A 239 -21.56 -3.85 -5.59
N ASN A 240 -21.03 -2.72 -5.99
CA ASN A 240 -20.96 -2.27 -7.39
C ASN A 240 -19.62 -2.60 -8.06
N ILE A 241 -18.72 -3.31 -7.38
CA ILE A 241 -17.41 -3.67 -7.94
C ILE A 241 -17.57 -4.89 -8.84
N ASP A 242 -17.18 -4.75 -10.10
CA ASP A 242 -17.26 -5.82 -11.10
C ASP A 242 -15.87 -6.43 -11.41
N VAL A 243 -14.79 -5.73 -11.09
CA VAL A 243 -13.42 -6.23 -11.31
C VAL A 243 -13.03 -7.31 -10.28
N PRO A 244 -12.03 -8.17 -10.60
CA PRO A 244 -11.51 -9.14 -9.64
C PRO A 244 -11.05 -8.48 -8.34
N VAL A 245 -11.40 -9.06 -7.18
CA VAL A 245 -11.04 -8.56 -5.85
C VAL A 245 -10.33 -9.62 -5.04
N LEU A 246 -9.25 -9.22 -4.35
CA LEU A 246 -8.59 -9.98 -3.30
C LEU A 246 -8.62 -9.19 -2.00
N LEU A 247 -9.17 -9.80 -0.94
CA LEU A 247 -9.02 -9.32 0.43
C LEU A 247 -7.85 -10.06 1.09
N VAL A 248 -6.86 -9.34 1.60
CA VAL A 248 -5.77 -9.89 2.43
C VAL A 248 -5.95 -9.36 3.84
N SER A 249 -6.22 -10.22 4.81
CA SER A 249 -6.37 -9.83 6.22
C SER A 249 -5.24 -10.35 7.10
N GLY A 250 -5.00 -9.67 8.22
CA GLY A 250 -4.11 -10.14 9.26
C GLY A 250 -4.87 -10.95 10.30
N GLY A 251 -4.44 -12.18 10.61
CA GLY A 251 -5.09 -13.02 11.63
C GLY A 251 -4.98 -12.48 13.08
N ARG A 252 -4.26 -11.36 13.26
CA ARG A 252 -4.18 -10.59 14.52
C ARG A 252 -4.59 -9.13 14.33
N SER A 253 -5.36 -8.87 13.29
CA SER A 253 -5.93 -7.55 13.08
C SER A 253 -6.94 -7.23 14.19
N ASP A 254 -6.93 -5.98 14.61
CA ASP A 254 -7.92 -5.42 15.54
C ASP A 254 -8.95 -4.54 14.83
N ILE A 255 -8.85 -4.47 13.50
CA ILE A 255 -9.74 -3.68 12.63
C ILE A 255 -10.58 -4.57 11.72
N VAL A 256 -10.04 -5.71 11.29
CA VAL A 256 -10.76 -6.69 10.45
C VAL A 256 -10.94 -7.98 11.24
N SER A 257 -12.19 -8.37 11.46
CA SER A 257 -12.61 -9.62 12.11
C SER A 257 -13.21 -10.60 11.11
N ASP A 258 -13.39 -11.86 11.52
CA ASP A 258 -14.09 -12.87 10.72
C ASP A 258 -15.49 -12.40 10.32
N ALA A 259 -16.16 -11.66 11.20
CA ALA A 259 -17.50 -11.12 10.93
C ALA A 259 -17.49 -10.07 9.82
N THR A 260 -16.52 -9.14 9.84
CA THR A 260 -16.39 -8.11 8.81
C THR A 260 -15.91 -8.71 7.47
N VAL A 261 -15.08 -9.74 7.49
CA VAL A 261 -14.71 -10.53 6.31
C VAL A 261 -15.93 -11.22 5.70
N ALA A 262 -16.74 -11.91 6.53
CA ALA A 262 -17.93 -12.60 6.06
C ALA A 262 -18.95 -11.63 5.43
N GLU A 263 -19.19 -10.46 6.05
CA GLU A 263 -20.06 -9.41 5.49
C GLU A 263 -19.52 -8.91 4.14
N PHE A 264 -18.21 -8.69 4.03
CA PHE A 264 -17.57 -8.25 2.80
C PHE A 264 -17.74 -9.29 1.68
N LEU A 265 -17.49 -10.57 1.95
CA LEU A 265 -17.65 -11.64 0.96
C LEU A 265 -19.12 -11.83 0.53
N GLN A 266 -20.08 -11.51 1.40
CA GLN A 266 -21.49 -11.45 1.00
C GLN A 266 -21.80 -10.27 0.08
N ALA A 267 -21.15 -9.12 0.31
CA ALA A 267 -21.33 -7.92 -0.51
C ALA A 267 -20.63 -8.05 -1.87
N VAL A 268 -19.51 -8.77 -1.94
CA VAL A 268 -18.66 -8.98 -3.13
C VAL A 268 -18.42 -10.48 -3.33
N PRO A 269 -19.41 -11.26 -3.84
CA PRO A 269 -19.34 -12.73 -3.86
C PRO A 269 -18.21 -13.31 -4.71
N HIS A 270 -17.67 -12.56 -5.65
CA HIS A 270 -16.54 -12.95 -6.48
C HIS A 270 -15.16 -12.61 -5.87
N ALA A 271 -15.13 -11.95 -4.71
CA ALA A 271 -13.88 -11.66 -4.02
C ALA A 271 -13.25 -12.94 -3.48
N ARG A 272 -11.90 -12.99 -3.55
CA ARG A 272 -11.10 -14.01 -2.88
C ARG A 272 -10.61 -13.45 -1.55
N HIS A 273 -10.38 -14.33 -0.58
CA HIS A 273 -9.82 -13.96 0.73
C HIS A 273 -8.59 -14.81 1.05
N VAL A 274 -7.56 -14.14 1.57
CA VAL A 274 -6.36 -14.77 2.11
C VAL A 274 -6.04 -14.13 3.46
N GLU A 275 -5.89 -14.98 4.49
CA GLU A 275 -5.45 -14.54 5.81
C GLU A 275 -3.96 -14.80 5.99
N ILE A 276 -3.24 -13.82 6.57
CA ILE A 276 -1.86 -13.98 7.04
C ILE A 276 -1.88 -14.13 8.57
N PRO A 277 -1.72 -15.37 9.12
CA PRO A 277 -2.10 -15.69 10.49
C PRO A 277 -1.43 -14.87 11.60
N HIS A 278 -0.24 -14.36 11.35
CA HIS A 278 0.56 -13.62 12.35
C HIS A 278 0.61 -12.12 12.11
N ALA A 279 -0.01 -11.64 11.05
CA ALA A 279 -0.01 -10.23 10.70
C ALA A 279 -1.04 -9.46 11.55
N THR A 280 -0.68 -8.22 11.86
CA THR A 280 -1.54 -7.22 12.49
C THR A 280 -2.06 -6.24 11.44
N HIS A 281 -2.82 -5.23 11.84
CA HIS A 281 -3.30 -4.17 10.93
C HIS A 281 -2.17 -3.44 10.17
N THR A 282 -0.95 -3.45 10.68
CA THR A 282 0.22 -2.84 10.02
C THR A 282 0.91 -3.76 9.01
N LEU A 283 0.19 -4.76 8.46
CA LEU A 283 0.69 -5.71 7.45
C LEU A 283 1.43 -5.02 6.30
N ALA A 284 0.88 -3.93 5.78
CA ALA A 284 1.58 -3.05 4.85
C ALA A 284 2.74 -2.35 5.57
N GLY A 285 3.97 -2.68 5.20
CA GLY A 285 5.19 -2.12 5.79
C GLY A 285 5.86 -2.95 6.88
N ASP A 286 5.18 -3.97 7.45
CA ASP A 286 5.76 -4.81 8.50
C ASP A 286 6.22 -6.18 7.99
N ASP A 287 5.45 -6.81 7.10
CA ASP A 287 5.74 -8.14 6.55
C ASP A 287 5.50 -8.17 5.04
N ASN A 288 6.27 -7.35 4.31
CA ASN A 288 6.18 -7.29 2.85
C ASN A 288 6.47 -8.63 2.15
N ALA A 289 7.24 -9.53 2.78
CA ALA A 289 7.55 -10.84 2.20
C ALA A 289 6.32 -11.76 2.23
N ALA A 290 5.64 -11.86 3.38
CA ALA A 290 4.40 -12.64 3.50
C ALA A 290 3.29 -12.05 2.62
N PHE A 291 3.20 -10.72 2.56
CA PHE A 291 2.29 -10.02 1.68
C PHE A 291 2.54 -10.33 0.20
N ALA A 292 3.79 -10.26 -0.28
CA ALA A 292 4.14 -10.56 -1.66
C ALA A 292 3.74 -11.99 -2.05
N VAL A 293 4.03 -12.98 -1.19
CA VAL A 293 3.61 -14.38 -1.38
C VAL A 293 2.09 -14.53 -1.44
N ALA A 294 1.36 -13.76 -0.63
CA ALA A 294 -0.10 -13.81 -0.58
C ALA A 294 -0.77 -13.27 -1.86
N ILE A 295 -0.20 -12.24 -2.49
CA ILE A 295 -0.80 -11.61 -3.67
C ILE A 295 -0.30 -12.17 -5.01
N GLU A 296 0.89 -12.78 -5.04
CA GLU A 296 1.50 -13.31 -6.28
C GLU A 296 0.57 -14.23 -7.08
N PRO A 297 -0.13 -15.23 -6.47
CA PRO A 297 -1.07 -16.08 -7.20
C PRO A 297 -2.22 -15.31 -7.83
N PHE A 298 -2.71 -14.25 -7.16
CA PHE A 298 -3.76 -13.40 -7.68
C PHE A 298 -3.28 -12.58 -8.87
N LEU A 299 -2.13 -11.93 -8.76
CA LEU A 299 -1.52 -11.16 -9.85
C LEU A 299 -1.24 -12.03 -11.07
N THR A 300 -0.75 -13.26 -10.87
CA THR A 300 -0.50 -14.23 -11.96
C THR A 300 -1.79 -14.59 -12.72
N THR A 301 -2.95 -14.64 -12.06
CA THR A 301 -4.22 -14.87 -12.76
C THR A 301 -4.66 -13.70 -13.64
N LEU A 302 -4.20 -12.49 -13.33
CA LEU A 302 -4.52 -11.28 -14.10
C LEU A 302 -3.58 -11.10 -15.28
N ASP A 303 -2.33 -11.49 -15.14
CA ASP A 303 -1.29 -11.34 -16.16
C ASP A 303 -0.27 -12.50 -16.07
N PRO A 304 -0.58 -13.64 -16.72
CA PRO A 304 0.26 -14.82 -16.64
C PRO A 304 1.67 -14.60 -17.23
N ASP A 305 1.84 -13.65 -18.14
CA ASP A 305 3.11 -13.38 -18.82
C ASP A 305 4.02 -12.42 -18.02
N ALA A 306 3.49 -11.71 -17.03
CA ALA A 306 4.24 -10.75 -16.21
C ALA A 306 5.10 -11.41 -15.11
N VAL A 307 4.88 -12.71 -14.81
CA VAL A 307 5.61 -13.45 -13.78
C VAL A 307 6.54 -14.47 -14.44
N PRO A 308 7.87 -14.39 -14.26
CA PRO A 308 8.78 -15.42 -14.79
C PRO A 308 8.49 -16.79 -14.13
N ALA A 309 8.40 -17.82 -14.93
CA ALA A 309 8.09 -19.21 -14.53
C ALA A 309 9.12 -19.89 -13.58
N SER A 310 9.96 -19.14 -12.86
CA SER A 310 11.14 -19.67 -12.16
C SER A 310 10.92 -20.18 -10.72
N HIS A 311 9.72 -20.13 -10.15
CA HIS A 311 9.48 -20.58 -8.78
C HIS A 311 8.53 -21.78 -8.61
N ALA A 312 8.00 -22.34 -9.69
CA ALA A 312 7.12 -23.51 -9.62
C ALA A 312 7.84 -24.85 -9.30
N HIS A 313 9.17 -24.88 -9.23
CA HIS A 313 9.95 -26.13 -9.05
C HIS A 313 10.75 -26.26 -7.75
N ALA A 314 10.78 -25.28 -6.86
CA ALA A 314 11.57 -25.37 -5.63
C ALA A 314 10.81 -25.90 -4.40
N ALA A 315 9.50 -26.03 -4.46
CA ALA A 315 8.66 -26.43 -3.30
C ALA A 315 8.36 -27.94 -3.22
N VAL A 316 8.66 -28.74 -4.26
CA VAL A 316 8.28 -30.18 -4.32
C VAL A 316 9.42 -31.16 -3.95
N GLN A 317 10.64 -30.70 -3.75
CA GLN A 317 11.80 -31.63 -3.48
C GLN A 317 12.43 -31.51 -2.10
N ARG A 318 11.73 -31.12 -1.06
CA ARG A 318 12.17 -31.36 0.33
C ARG A 318 11.04 -31.94 1.18
N GLY A 319 10.66 -33.12 0.84
CA GLY A 319 9.90 -34.01 1.69
C GLY A 319 10.64 -35.31 1.83
N LEU A 320 10.99 -35.61 3.13
CA LEU A 320 11.25 -36.91 3.74
C LEU A 320 12.72 -37.41 3.74
N PRO A 321 13.09 -38.14 4.80
CA PRO A 321 12.25 -38.88 5.73
C PRO A 321 12.01 -38.19 7.04
#